data_3f2b600af8c395e39fb139bac8ff179b
#
_entry.id   3f2b600af8c395e39fb139bac8ff179b
#
_cell.length_a   1.000
_cell.length_b   1.000
_cell.length_c   1.000
_cell.angle_alpha   90.00
_cell.angle_beta   90.00
_cell.angle_gamma   90.00
#
_symmetry.space_group_name_H-M   'P 1'
#
loop_
_entity.id
_entity.type
_entity.pdbx_description
1 polymer ?
#
loop_
_entity_poly.entity_id
_entity_poly.type
_entity_poly.pdbx_seq_one_letter_code
_entity_poly.pdbx_strand_id
1 'polypeptide(L)'
;MATTTLSDKKIAIMVANGFDEARFIEIQKMLLAVNARLKVIAPGAGLAHGRNGDQAGMSYPVDAQLSETLAVDYDGLVIPSGDQHISVLSDELHASRIIRAFMRENMPVLVQGNAIDLVAEIDKDIDGEAIKSAGAIAEHNHLLWISEDTAMSDASRKFVANCLAESDESEEDKGDSAAA
;
A
#
# COMPACT_ATOMS: atom_id res chain seq x y z
N MET A 1 -23.71 15.80 -3.73
CA MET A 1 -23.02 14.53 -3.41
C MET A 1 -21.72 14.85 -2.70
N ALA A 2 -21.51 14.30 -1.52
CA ALA A 2 -20.22 14.46 -0.84
C ALA A 2 -19.15 13.74 -1.66
N THR A 3 -18.16 14.46 -2.15
CA THR A 3 -17.02 13.88 -2.83
C THR A 3 -16.16 13.21 -1.76
N THR A 4 -16.09 11.90 -1.79
CA THR A 4 -15.21 11.14 -0.91
C THR A 4 -13.77 11.51 -1.22
N THR A 5 -13.06 12.10 -0.27
CA THR A 5 -11.69 12.61 -0.45
C THR A 5 -10.78 12.14 0.66
N LEU A 6 -9.51 11.91 0.32
CA LEU A 6 -8.43 11.59 1.26
C LEU A 6 -7.44 12.76 1.42
N SER A 7 -7.91 14.01 1.31
CA SER A 7 -7.06 15.20 1.30
C SER A 7 -6.16 15.34 2.52
N ASP A 8 -6.58 14.81 3.66
CA ASP A 8 -5.80 14.85 4.90
C ASP A 8 -5.03 13.55 5.17
N LYS A 9 -5.15 12.57 4.27
CA LYS A 9 -4.52 11.27 4.42
C LYS A 9 -3.21 11.16 3.64
N LYS A 10 -2.19 10.65 4.29
CA LYS A 10 -0.89 10.38 3.69
C LYS A 10 -0.76 8.89 3.38
N ILE A 11 -0.65 8.55 2.11
CA ILE A 11 -0.56 7.17 1.62
C ILE A 11 0.86 6.92 1.11
N ALA A 12 1.49 5.88 1.63
CA ALA A 12 2.79 5.42 1.15
C ALA A 12 2.62 4.43 0.00
N ILE A 13 3.38 4.61 -1.08
CA ILE A 13 3.59 3.58 -2.09
C ILE A 13 5.00 3.02 -1.87
N MET A 14 5.08 1.75 -1.48
CA MET A 14 6.35 1.07 -1.26
C MET A 14 6.80 0.40 -2.55
N VAL A 15 7.96 0.80 -3.04
CA VAL A 15 8.55 0.27 -4.27
C VAL A 15 10.03 -0.04 -4.08
N ALA A 16 10.54 -0.95 -4.91
CA ALA A 16 11.96 -1.16 -5.14
C ALA A 16 12.18 -1.21 -6.66
N ASN A 17 13.42 -1.17 -7.11
CA ASN A 17 13.72 -1.26 -8.54
C ASN A 17 13.09 -2.51 -9.15
N GLY A 18 12.46 -2.34 -10.30
CA GLY A 18 11.78 -3.42 -11.01
C GLY A 18 10.28 -3.54 -10.72
N PHE A 19 9.68 -2.54 -10.09
CA PHE A 19 8.22 -2.50 -9.92
C PHE A 19 7.50 -2.36 -11.28
N ASP A 20 6.30 -2.89 -11.38
CA ASP A 20 5.46 -2.76 -12.56
C ASP A 20 5.02 -1.29 -12.74
N GLU A 21 5.59 -0.62 -13.74
CA GLU A 21 5.37 0.81 -13.98
C GLU A 21 3.91 1.12 -14.30
N ALA A 22 3.25 0.31 -15.12
CA ALA A 22 1.86 0.53 -15.50
C ALA A 22 0.95 0.49 -14.27
N ARG A 23 1.19 -0.42 -13.35
CA ARG A 23 0.44 -0.55 -12.10
C ARG A 23 0.73 0.59 -11.13
N PHE A 24 1.97 1.01 -11.05
CA PHE A 24 2.36 2.18 -10.27
C PHE A 24 1.63 3.45 -10.75
N ILE A 25 1.55 3.65 -12.07
CA ILE A 25 0.83 4.79 -12.66
C ILE A 25 -0.67 4.73 -12.34
N GLU A 26 -1.29 3.55 -12.40
CA GLU A 26 -2.70 3.39 -12.01
C GLU A 26 -2.94 3.75 -10.55
N ILE A 27 -2.05 3.31 -9.66
CA ILE A 27 -2.11 3.64 -8.22
C ILE A 27 -1.99 5.14 -8.01
N GLN A 28 -1.02 5.80 -8.66
CA GLN A 28 -0.88 7.26 -8.58
C GLN A 28 -2.14 7.98 -9.02
N LYS A 29 -2.71 7.60 -10.16
CA LYS A 29 -3.93 8.21 -10.70
C LYS A 29 -5.11 8.03 -9.74
N MET A 30 -5.26 6.84 -9.18
CA MET A 30 -6.31 6.54 -8.22
C MET A 30 -6.21 7.43 -6.98
N LEU A 31 -5.02 7.53 -6.39
CA LEU A 31 -4.80 8.31 -5.18
C LEU A 31 -4.92 9.81 -5.41
N LEU A 32 -4.42 10.30 -6.54
CA LEU A 32 -4.56 11.71 -6.92
C LEU A 32 -6.03 12.09 -7.18
N ALA A 33 -6.81 11.18 -7.75
CA ALA A 33 -8.24 11.42 -8.02
C ALA A 33 -9.07 11.63 -6.73
N VAL A 34 -8.60 11.10 -5.60
CA VAL A 34 -9.22 11.28 -4.28
C VAL A 34 -8.46 12.28 -3.40
N ASN A 35 -7.55 13.04 -3.98
CA ASN A 35 -6.71 14.05 -3.35
C ASN A 35 -5.84 13.55 -2.18
N ALA A 36 -5.46 12.27 -2.17
CA ALA A 36 -4.56 11.72 -1.17
C ALA A 36 -3.15 12.35 -1.29
N ARG A 37 -2.48 12.48 -0.16
CA ARG A 37 -1.07 12.87 -0.13
C ARG A 37 -0.21 11.64 -0.37
N LEU A 38 0.35 11.56 -1.55
CA LEU A 38 1.11 10.41 -2.00
C LEU A 38 2.59 10.57 -1.66
N LYS A 39 3.19 9.53 -1.07
CA LYS A 39 4.63 9.44 -0.81
C LYS A 39 5.19 8.13 -1.33
N VAL A 40 6.22 8.22 -2.17
CA VAL A 40 6.96 7.05 -2.66
C VAL A 40 8.07 6.72 -1.67
N ILE A 41 8.02 5.52 -1.11
CA ILE A 41 9.04 5.02 -0.18
C ILE A 41 9.78 3.84 -0.81
N ALA A 42 11.09 3.80 -0.66
CA ALA A 42 11.95 2.81 -1.31
C ALA A 42 13.21 2.53 -0.48
N PRO A 43 13.93 1.41 -0.73
CA PRO A 43 15.16 1.09 0.00
C PRO A 43 16.25 2.15 -0.12
N GLY A 44 16.38 2.76 -1.31
CA GLY A 44 17.40 3.77 -1.58
C GLY A 44 16.83 5.17 -1.78
N ALA A 45 17.69 6.18 -1.64
CA ALA A 45 17.37 7.56 -1.97
C ALA A 45 17.46 7.81 -3.49
N GLY A 46 16.90 8.92 -3.95
CA GLY A 46 17.00 9.38 -5.33
C GLY A 46 15.87 8.88 -6.20
N LEU A 47 16.12 7.90 -7.06
CA LEU A 47 15.15 7.40 -8.03
C LEU A 47 14.89 5.91 -7.86
N ALA A 48 13.64 5.51 -7.99
CA ALA A 48 13.24 4.11 -8.15
C ALA A 48 12.90 3.85 -9.63
N HIS A 49 13.36 2.73 -10.15
CA HIS A 49 13.25 2.39 -11.57
C HIS A 49 12.16 1.37 -11.80
N GLY A 50 11.16 1.73 -12.63
CA GLY A 50 10.09 0.85 -13.04
C GLY A 50 10.49 -0.09 -14.16
N ARG A 51 9.63 -1.06 -14.47
CA ARG A 51 9.75 -1.97 -15.60
C ARG A 51 8.41 -2.12 -16.33
N ASN A 52 8.51 -2.34 -17.64
CA ASN A 52 7.39 -2.68 -18.51
C ASN A 52 7.68 -4.05 -19.13
N GLY A 53 7.27 -5.11 -18.44
CA GLY A 53 7.66 -6.47 -18.81
C GLY A 53 9.19 -6.64 -18.72
N ASP A 54 9.82 -7.02 -19.83
CA ASP A 54 11.28 -7.22 -19.91
C ASP A 54 12.06 -5.91 -20.19
N GLN A 55 11.37 -4.81 -20.43
CA GLN A 55 11.97 -3.53 -20.77
C GLN A 55 12.10 -2.63 -19.54
N ALA A 56 13.16 -1.81 -19.53
CA ALA A 56 13.31 -0.76 -18.54
C ALA A 56 12.19 0.29 -18.71
N GLY A 57 11.56 0.64 -17.60
CA GLY A 57 10.59 1.72 -17.52
C GLY A 57 11.23 3.04 -17.15
N MET A 58 10.40 4.00 -16.78
CA MET A 58 10.84 5.30 -16.30
C MET A 58 11.32 5.24 -14.85
N SER A 59 11.99 6.29 -14.42
CA SER A 59 12.46 6.47 -13.05
C SER A 59 11.59 7.49 -12.33
N TYR A 60 11.33 7.24 -11.05
CA TYR A 60 10.45 8.06 -10.22
C TYR A 60 11.17 8.53 -8.97
N PRO A 61 10.97 9.78 -8.54
CA PRO A 61 11.59 10.28 -7.31
C PRO A 61 11.13 9.52 -6.08
N VAL A 62 12.07 9.20 -5.20
CA VAL A 62 11.79 8.62 -3.88
C VAL A 62 11.63 9.74 -2.87
N ASP A 63 10.51 9.78 -2.18
CA ASP A 63 10.21 10.81 -1.17
C ASP A 63 10.88 10.51 0.17
N ALA A 64 11.00 9.23 0.54
CA ALA A 64 11.64 8.80 1.77
C ALA A 64 12.26 7.41 1.64
N GLN A 65 13.39 7.19 2.30
CA GLN A 65 14.01 5.88 2.40
C GLN A 65 13.28 5.03 3.44
N LEU A 66 13.21 3.71 3.22
CA LEU A 66 12.58 2.78 4.15
C LEU A 66 13.24 2.82 5.55
N SER A 67 14.56 3.01 5.60
CA SER A 67 15.30 3.11 6.87
C SER A 67 14.86 4.29 7.75
N GLU A 68 14.34 5.35 7.13
CA GLU A 68 13.89 6.58 7.79
C GLU A 68 12.36 6.67 7.92
N THR A 69 11.64 5.67 7.43
CA THR A 69 10.17 5.66 7.38
C THR A 69 9.58 4.99 8.62
N LEU A 70 8.59 5.64 9.21
CA LEU A 70 7.78 5.11 10.30
C LEU A 70 6.34 4.91 9.83
N ALA A 71 5.76 3.76 10.12
CA ALA A 71 4.39 3.43 9.73
C ALA A 71 3.36 4.43 10.29
N VAL A 72 3.60 4.94 11.50
CA VAL A 72 2.72 5.91 12.18
C VAL A 72 2.60 7.25 11.45
N ASP A 73 3.52 7.55 10.54
CA ASP A 73 3.48 8.79 9.75
C ASP A 73 2.51 8.70 8.55
N TYR A 74 1.92 7.53 8.34
CA TYR A 74 1.05 7.26 7.18
C TYR A 74 -0.30 6.71 7.61
N ASP A 75 -1.30 6.93 6.76
CA ASP A 75 -2.68 6.48 6.95
C ASP A 75 -3.01 5.23 6.13
N GLY A 76 -2.14 4.85 5.22
CA GLY A 76 -2.31 3.65 4.40
C GLY A 76 -1.04 3.32 3.63
N LEU A 77 -0.97 2.08 3.15
CA LEU A 77 0.16 1.53 2.39
C LEU A 77 -0.34 0.86 1.12
N VAL A 78 0.32 1.12 0.01
CA VAL A 78 0.07 0.43 -1.26
C VAL A 78 1.37 -0.19 -1.77
N ILE A 79 1.31 -1.44 -2.20
CA ILE A 79 2.46 -2.15 -2.78
C ILE A 79 2.04 -2.69 -4.15
N PRO A 80 2.60 -2.15 -5.26
CA PRO A 80 2.32 -2.67 -6.59
C PRO A 80 2.97 -4.03 -6.83
N SER A 81 2.58 -4.70 -7.89
CA SER A 81 3.20 -5.94 -8.36
C SER A 81 4.57 -5.68 -9.00
N GLY A 82 5.32 -6.74 -9.25
CA GLY A 82 6.61 -6.72 -9.93
C GLY A 82 7.58 -7.74 -9.31
N ASP A 83 8.01 -8.73 -10.09
CA ASP A 83 8.81 -9.84 -9.57
C ASP A 83 10.13 -9.38 -8.95
N GLN A 84 10.88 -8.55 -9.66
CA GLN A 84 12.16 -8.05 -9.19
C GLN A 84 12.00 -7.17 -7.94
N HIS A 85 11.05 -6.25 -7.97
CA HIS A 85 10.79 -5.34 -6.85
C HIS A 85 10.33 -6.09 -5.58
N ILE A 86 9.48 -7.09 -5.71
CA ILE A 86 9.06 -7.92 -4.57
C ILE A 86 10.24 -8.72 -4.01
N SER A 87 11.09 -9.27 -4.87
CA SER A 87 12.30 -9.97 -4.44
C SER A 87 13.25 -9.06 -3.65
N VAL A 88 13.45 -7.83 -4.10
CA VAL A 88 14.28 -6.84 -3.38
C VAL A 88 13.66 -6.48 -2.02
N LEU A 89 12.34 -6.24 -1.98
CA LEU A 89 11.64 -5.91 -0.73
C LEU A 89 11.63 -7.08 0.27
N SER A 90 11.59 -8.32 -0.23
CA SER A 90 11.65 -9.53 0.59
C SER A 90 12.96 -9.62 1.39
N ASP A 91 14.06 -9.16 0.81
CA ASP A 91 15.38 -9.13 1.46
C ASP A 91 15.62 -7.86 2.29
N GLU A 92 14.68 -6.90 2.28
CA GLU A 92 14.85 -5.60 2.94
C GLU A 92 14.19 -5.58 4.33
N LEU A 93 15.03 -5.51 5.38
CA LEU A 93 14.56 -5.55 6.76
C LEU A 93 13.61 -4.41 7.12
N HIS A 94 13.82 -3.21 6.55
CA HIS A 94 12.96 -2.07 6.82
C HIS A 94 11.60 -2.21 6.15
N ALA A 95 11.52 -2.87 4.99
CA ALA A 95 10.24 -3.21 4.36
C ALA A 95 9.43 -4.15 5.26
N SER A 96 10.06 -5.20 5.77
CA SER A 96 9.42 -6.13 6.72
C SER A 96 8.93 -5.43 7.98
N ARG A 97 9.74 -4.54 8.53
CA ARG A 97 9.39 -3.75 9.73
C ARG A 97 8.16 -2.88 9.50
N ILE A 98 8.11 -2.18 8.37
CA ILE A 98 7.00 -1.27 8.03
C ILE A 98 5.73 -2.07 7.78
N ILE A 99 5.78 -3.12 6.97
CA ILE A 99 4.62 -3.97 6.65
C ILE A 99 4.07 -4.60 7.93
N ARG A 100 4.93 -5.14 8.78
CA ARG A 100 4.52 -5.73 10.06
C ARG A 100 3.81 -4.71 10.96
N ALA A 101 4.29 -3.46 10.99
CA ALA A 101 3.65 -2.41 11.77
C ALA A 101 2.24 -2.08 11.23
N PHE A 102 2.08 -1.94 9.92
CA PHE A 102 0.76 -1.73 9.28
C PHE A 102 -0.21 -2.87 9.59
N MET A 103 0.25 -4.12 9.50
CA MET A 103 -0.60 -5.29 9.76
C MET A 103 -0.99 -5.38 11.24
N ARG A 104 -0.05 -5.16 12.15
CA ARG A 104 -0.30 -5.21 13.59
C ARG A 104 -1.31 -4.16 14.06
N GLU A 105 -1.24 -2.96 13.52
CA GLU A 105 -2.13 -1.85 13.86
C GLU A 105 -3.44 -1.86 13.04
N ASN A 106 -3.68 -2.89 12.24
CA ASN A 106 -4.82 -3.03 11.34
C ASN A 106 -5.03 -1.82 10.41
N MET A 107 -3.95 -1.19 9.98
CA MET A 107 -4.01 -0.05 9.07
C MET A 107 -4.34 -0.50 7.64
N PRO A 108 -4.98 0.36 6.83
CA PRO A 108 -5.31 0.02 5.43
C PRO A 108 -4.08 -0.32 4.61
N VAL A 109 -4.09 -1.49 3.99
CA VAL A 109 -3.04 -1.95 3.07
C VAL A 109 -3.68 -2.45 1.79
N LEU A 110 -3.20 -1.96 0.66
CA LEU A 110 -3.59 -2.44 -0.67
C LEU A 110 -2.39 -3.06 -1.34
N VAL A 111 -2.49 -4.34 -1.69
CA VAL A 111 -1.43 -5.08 -2.39
C VAL A 111 -1.94 -5.64 -3.70
N GLN A 112 -1.09 -5.62 -4.71
CA GLN A 112 -1.43 -6.06 -6.06
C GLN A 112 -0.60 -7.27 -6.47
N GLY A 113 -1.28 -8.25 -7.09
CA GLY A 113 -0.62 -9.42 -7.67
C GLY A 113 0.29 -10.14 -6.67
N ASN A 114 1.54 -10.33 -7.04
CA ASN A 114 2.53 -11.04 -6.23
C ASN A 114 2.98 -10.29 -4.96
N ALA A 115 2.57 -9.05 -4.76
CA ALA A 115 2.86 -8.33 -3.52
C ALA A 115 2.23 -8.99 -2.28
N ILE A 116 1.18 -9.79 -2.47
CA ILE A 116 0.59 -10.57 -1.37
C ILE A 116 1.58 -11.61 -0.81
N ASP A 117 2.44 -12.15 -1.64
CA ASP A 117 3.43 -13.15 -1.21
C ASP A 117 4.43 -12.54 -0.22
N LEU A 118 4.81 -11.28 -0.44
CA LEU A 118 5.64 -10.52 0.50
C LEU A 118 4.96 -10.36 1.86
N VAL A 119 3.69 -10.00 1.87
CA VAL A 119 2.91 -9.83 3.11
C VAL A 119 2.74 -11.15 3.85
N ALA A 120 2.41 -12.24 3.13
CA ALA A 120 2.26 -13.58 3.69
C ALA A 120 3.57 -14.15 4.25
N GLU A 121 4.70 -13.75 3.70
CA GLU A 121 6.01 -14.12 4.23
C GLU A 121 6.30 -13.45 5.58
N ILE A 122 5.84 -12.22 5.75
CA ILE A 122 6.04 -11.39 6.94
C ILE A 122 5.01 -11.70 8.04
N ASP A 123 3.73 -11.85 7.65
CA ASP A 123 2.61 -12.12 8.56
C ASP A 123 2.05 -13.51 8.29
N LYS A 124 2.28 -14.43 9.21
CA LYS A 124 1.89 -15.84 9.06
C LYS A 124 0.38 -16.11 9.22
N ASP A 125 -0.38 -15.11 9.66
CA ASP A 125 -1.84 -15.18 9.70
C ASP A 125 -2.46 -14.95 8.31
N ILE A 126 -1.66 -14.49 7.35
CA ILE A 126 -2.08 -14.26 5.97
C ILE A 126 -1.79 -15.52 5.11
N ASP A 127 -2.84 -16.10 4.57
CA ASP A 127 -2.74 -17.18 3.56
C ASP A 127 -2.85 -16.55 2.16
N GLY A 128 -1.71 -16.27 1.54
CA GLY A 128 -1.64 -15.64 0.23
C GLY A 128 -2.32 -16.47 -0.87
N GLU A 129 -2.23 -17.79 -0.82
CA GLU A 129 -2.86 -18.66 -1.82
C GLU A 129 -4.38 -18.67 -1.68
N ALA A 130 -4.90 -18.68 -0.44
CA ALA A 130 -6.33 -18.57 -0.19
C ALA A 130 -6.89 -17.22 -0.69
N ILE A 131 -6.15 -16.13 -0.47
CA ILE A 131 -6.53 -14.80 -0.95
C ILE A 131 -6.57 -14.76 -2.47
N LYS A 132 -5.54 -15.24 -3.16
CA LYS A 132 -5.50 -15.31 -4.63
C LYS A 132 -6.64 -16.15 -5.22
N SER A 133 -7.04 -17.18 -4.52
CA SER A 133 -8.09 -18.10 -4.95
C SER A 133 -9.50 -17.58 -4.69
N ALA A 134 -9.67 -16.59 -3.86
CA ALA A 134 -10.98 -16.05 -3.46
C ALA A 134 -11.66 -15.22 -4.56
N GLY A 135 -10.91 -14.69 -5.52
CA GLY A 135 -11.44 -13.89 -6.63
C GLY A 135 -10.43 -12.87 -7.14
N ALA A 136 -10.88 -11.97 -8.00
CA ALA A 136 -10.04 -10.91 -8.56
C ALA A 136 -9.73 -9.80 -7.53
N ILE A 137 -10.58 -9.64 -6.54
CA ILE A 137 -10.41 -8.73 -5.41
C ILE A 137 -10.75 -9.53 -4.15
N ALA A 138 -9.88 -9.53 -3.16
CA ALA A 138 -10.10 -10.20 -1.89
C ALA A 138 -9.68 -9.30 -0.72
N GLU A 139 -10.28 -9.54 0.42
CA GLU A 139 -10.05 -8.75 1.63
C GLU A 139 -9.85 -9.64 2.84
N HIS A 140 -8.88 -9.28 3.66
CA HIS A 140 -8.65 -9.90 4.95
C HIS A 140 -8.37 -8.81 5.98
N ASN A 141 -9.32 -8.55 6.88
CA ASN A 141 -9.29 -7.39 7.78
C ASN A 141 -9.12 -6.08 6.96
N HIS A 142 -8.08 -5.30 7.20
CA HIS A 142 -7.78 -4.07 6.47
C HIS A 142 -6.82 -4.27 5.29
N LEU A 143 -6.44 -5.51 5.00
CA LEU A 143 -5.65 -5.88 3.83
C LEU A 143 -6.58 -6.13 2.65
N LEU A 144 -6.38 -5.37 1.59
CA LEU A 144 -7.10 -5.53 0.32
C LEU A 144 -6.10 -6.01 -0.74
N TRP A 145 -6.45 -7.10 -1.40
CA TRP A 145 -5.68 -7.63 -2.52
C TRP A 145 -6.44 -7.49 -3.83
N ILE A 146 -5.72 -7.19 -4.89
CA ILE A 146 -6.24 -7.08 -6.25
C ILE A 146 -5.32 -7.85 -7.20
N SER A 147 -5.92 -8.59 -8.14
CA SER A 147 -5.15 -9.33 -9.16
C SER A 147 -4.49 -8.37 -10.15
N GLU A 148 -3.43 -8.83 -10.81
CA GLU A 148 -2.70 -8.02 -11.79
C GLU A 148 -3.55 -7.59 -12.98
N ASP A 149 -4.56 -8.38 -13.34
CA ASP A 149 -5.43 -8.13 -14.48
C ASP A 149 -6.65 -7.25 -14.16
N THR A 150 -6.87 -6.93 -12.90
CA THR A 150 -8.03 -6.16 -12.45
C THR A 150 -7.69 -4.67 -12.40
N ALA A 151 -8.60 -3.84 -12.90
CA ALA A 151 -8.42 -2.40 -12.89
C ALA A 151 -8.38 -1.84 -11.47
N MET A 152 -7.45 -0.94 -11.19
CA MET A 152 -7.27 -0.32 -9.87
C MET A 152 -8.54 0.43 -9.42
N SER A 153 -9.31 0.97 -10.36
CA SER A 153 -10.58 1.64 -10.09
C SER A 153 -11.59 0.77 -9.34
N ASP A 154 -11.54 -0.55 -9.56
CA ASP A 154 -12.48 -1.48 -8.92
C ASP A 154 -12.18 -1.68 -7.43
N ALA A 155 -10.92 -1.57 -7.05
CA ALA A 155 -10.48 -1.64 -5.66
C ALA A 155 -10.46 -0.27 -4.96
N SER A 156 -10.41 0.83 -5.71
CA SER A 156 -10.22 2.18 -5.17
C SER A 156 -11.25 2.57 -4.13
N ARG A 157 -12.52 2.30 -4.43
CA ARG A 157 -13.64 2.66 -3.54
C ARG A 157 -13.53 1.96 -2.18
N LYS A 158 -13.12 0.71 -2.19
CA LYS A 158 -12.97 -0.10 -0.97
C LYS A 158 -11.77 0.34 -0.15
N PHE A 159 -10.64 0.61 -0.80
CA PHE A 159 -9.45 1.12 -0.14
C PHE A 159 -9.68 2.50 0.48
N VAL A 160 -10.33 3.41 -0.24
CA VAL A 160 -10.71 4.72 0.28
C VAL A 160 -11.62 4.60 1.50
N ALA A 161 -12.61 3.71 1.45
CA ALA A 161 -13.49 3.45 2.58
C ALA A 161 -12.72 2.95 3.82
N ASN A 162 -11.76 2.05 3.62
CA ASN A 162 -10.89 1.56 4.71
C ASN A 162 -10.06 2.68 5.33
N CYS A 163 -9.49 3.57 4.50
CA CYS A 163 -8.71 4.72 4.99
C CYS A 163 -9.55 5.72 5.79
N LEU A 164 -10.84 5.85 5.48
CA LEU A 164 -11.75 6.74 6.19
C LEU A 164 -12.27 6.12 7.49
N ALA A 165 -12.51 4.82 7.51
CA ALA A 165 -13.02 4.11 8.69
C ALA A 165 -12.10 4.24 9.91
N GLU A 166 -10.78 4.21 9.70
CA GLU A 166 -9.79 4.39 10.76
C GLU A 166 -9.83 5.77 11.43
N SER A 167 -10.31 6.80 10.71
CA SER A 167 -10.43 8.15 11.26
C SER A 167 -11.52 8.24 12.33
N ASP A 168 -12.60 7.51 12.13
CA ASP A 168 -13.75 7.54 13.04
C ASP A 168 -13.41 6.84 14.37
N GLU A 169 -12.66 5.72 14.33
CA GLU A 169 -12.24 5.02 15.55
C GLU A 169 -11.25 5.85 16.39
N SER A 170 -10.40 6.65 15.75
CA SER A 170 -9.43 7.49 16.46
C SER A 170 -10.05 8.72 17.12
N GLU A 171 -11.22 9.17 16.67
CA GLU A 171 -11.96 10.29 17.27
C GLU A 171 -12.83 9.84 18.44
N GLU A 172 -13.37 8.62 18.41
CA GLU A 172 -14.16 8.09 19.52
C GLU A 172 -13.31 7.82 20.78
N ASP A 173 -12.06 7.36 20.60
CA ASP A 173 -11.15 7.12 21.74
C ASP A 173 -10.67 8.42 22.40
N LYS A 174 -10.73 9.56 21.72
CA LYS A 174 -10.41 10.87 22.31
C LYS A 174 -11.59 11.51 23.04
N GLY A 175 -12.82 11.06 22.79
CA GLY A 175 -14.02 11.59 23.41
C GLY A 175 -14.26 11.12 24.84
N ASP A 176 -13.76 9.94 25.20
CA ASP A 176 -14.06 9.32 26.51
C ASP A 176 -13.03 9.69 27.59
N SER A 177 -11.92 10.31 27.24
CA SER A 177 -10.87 10.74 28.19
C SER A 177 -11.13 12.11 28.83
N ALA A 178 -12.16 12.84 28.41
CA ALA A 178 -12.45 14.20 28.88
C ALA A 178 -13.56 14.29 29.96
N ALA A 179 -14.13 13.16 30.39
CA ALA A 179 -15.19 13.10 31.38
C ALA A 179 -14.71 12.50 32.72
N ALA A 180 -13.83 13.23 33.40
CA ALA A 180 -13.49 12.94 34.79
C ALA A 180 -13.61 14.20 35.63
#